data_84a2d775549ce443df7715e41e788739
#
_entry.id   84a2d775549ce443df7715e41e788739
#
_cell.length_a   1.000
_cell.length_b   1.000
_cell.length_c   1.000
_cell.angle_alpha   90.00
_cell.angle_beta   90.00
_cell.angle_gamma   90.00
#
_symmetry.space_group_name_H-M   'P 1'
#
loop_
_entity.id
_entity.type
_entity.pdbx_description
1 polymer ?
#
loop_
_entity_poly.entity_id
_entity_poly.type
_entity_poly.pdbx_seq_one_letter_code
_entity_poly.pdbx_strand_id
1 'polypeptide(L)'
;ARELGTLDCFLQISRRNLFQMSLSLTEVSSKKELKKFIAFPYDLYKSNKYFIPPLRFDEMKTLDKKINPAFDFCESKYWLVYRDKRIVGRVAGIINSKFNEKFNKKEARFGWIDFEDDSKVSSLLFNTVEKWAIEKGMKSIHGPLGFTDMDGEGMLIEGYEEVSTLGSIYNYPYYRTHIENFGYQKDIDWIEFRVN
;
A
#
# COMPACT_ATOMS: atom_id res chain seq x y z
N ALA A 1 -63.20 -10.16 -34.14
CA ALA A 1 -61.94 -9.59 -34.53
C ALA A 1 -61.58 -8.53 -33.51
N ARG A 2 -60.55 -8.79 -32.68
CA ARG A 2 -59.93 -7.82 -31.77
C ARG A 2 -58.51 -7.67 -32.22
N GLU A 3 -58.16 -6.49 -32.65
CA GLU A 3 -56.77 -6.06 -32.93
C GLU A 3 -55.99 -6.00 -31.64
N LEU A 4 -54.84 -6.68 -31.60
CA LEU A 4 -53.83 -6.61 -30.58
C LEU A 4 -52.84 -5.51 -30.98
N GLY A 5 -52.91 -4.39 -30.24
CA GLY A 5 -51.91 -3.33 -30.36
C GLY A 5 -50.56 -3.78 -29.85
N THR A 6 -49.55 -3.68 -30.67
CA THR A 6 -48.14 -3.86 -30.33
C THR A 6 -47.68 -2.70 -29.47
N LEU A 7 -47.37 -2.98 -28.20
CA LEU A 7 -46.64 -2.08 -27.31
C LEU A 7 -45.15 -2.21 -27.63
N ASP A 8 -44.64 -1.32 -28.46
CA ASP A 8 -43.19 -1.12 -28.61
C ASP A 8 -42.66 -0.46 -27.36
N CYS A 9 -42.15 -1.28 -26.46
CA CYS A 9 -41.40 -0.83 -25.30
C CYS A 9 -39.94 -0.47 -25.72
N PHE A 10 -39.74 0.77 -26.19
CA PHE A 10 -38.39 1.29 -26.40
C PHE A 10 -37.70 1.46 -25.05
N LEU A 11 -36.95 0.47 -24.62
CA LEU A 11 -35.93 0.60 -23.61
C LEU A 11 -34.81 1.52 -24.15
N GLN A 12 -34.94 2.83 -23.91
CA GLN A 12 -33.82 3.73 -24.04
C GLN A 12 -32.81 3.35 -22.96
N ILE A 13 -31.83 2.51 -23.34
CA ILE A 13 -30.62 2.33 -22.58
C ILE A 13 -29.89 3.67 -22.66
N SER A 14 -30.10 4.49 -21.63
CA SER A 14 -29.28 5.67 -21.41
C SER A 14 -27.83 5.22 -21.38
N ARG A 15 -27.10 5.44 -22.46
CA ARG A 15 -25.64 5.36 -22.48
C ARG A 15 -25.11 6.48 -21.60
N ARG A 16 -25.26 6.37 -20.29
CA ARG A 16 -24.34 7.01 -19.38
C ARG A 16 -22.99 6.38 -19.71
N ASN A 17 -22.16 7.12 -20.38
CA ASN A 17 -20.74 6.85 -20.44
C ASN A 17 -20.28 6.69 -18.99
N LEU A 18 -20.31 5.48 -18.47
CA LEU A 18 -19.49 5.10 -17.33
C LEU A 18 -18.06 5.26 -17.87
N PHE A 19 -17.50 6.44 -17.69
CA PHE A 19 -16.07 6.63 -17.68
C PHE A 19 -15.60 5.71 -16.56
N GLN A 20 -15.28 4.49 -16.94
CA GLN A 20 -14.68 3.53 -16.02
C GLN A 20 -13.29 4.11 -15.75
N MET A 21 -13.18 4.87 -14.66
CA MET A 21 -11.91 5.49 -14.24
C MET A 21 -10.89 4.36 -14.13
N SER A 22 -9.95 4.34 -15.08
CA SER A 22 -8.98 3.25 -15.21
C SER A 22 -7.92 3.38 -14.12
N LEU A 23 -7.69 2.28 -13.40
CA LEU A 23 -6.52 2.18 -12.54
C LEU A 23 -5.30 1.85 -13.41
N SER A 24 -4.21 2.54 -13.16
CA SER A 24 -2.90 2.22 -13.76
C SER A 24 -1.83 2.11 -12.68
N LEU A 25 -0.92 1.17 -12.90
CA LEU A 25 0.21 0.90 -12.02
C LEU A 25 1.48 1.47 -12.66
N THR A 26 2.30 2.15 -11.86
CA THR A 26 3.58 2.69 -12.30
C THR A 26 4.68 2.30 -11.31
N GLU A 27 5.74 1.67 -11.79
CA GLU A 27 6.96 1.45 -11.00
C GLU A 27 7.71 2.78 -10.87
N VAL A 28 8.14 3.11 -9.65
CA VAL A 28 8.92 4.31 -9.36
C VAL A 28 10.34 4.13 -9.86
N SER A 29 10.72 4.83 -10.90
CA SER A 29 12.03 4.73 -11.56
C SER A 29 12.86 6.00 -11.49
N SER A 30 12.26 7.13 -11.07
CA SER A 30 12.90 8.43 -11.02
C SER A 30 12.78 9.10 -9.65
N LYS A 31 13.72 10.00 -9.36
CA LYS A 31 13.66 10.83 -8.14
C LYS A 31 12.37 11.67 -8.06
N LYS A 32 11.81 12.06 -9.20
CA LYS A 32 10.53 12.79 -9.26
C LYS A 32 9.36 11.90 -8.82
N GLU A 33 9.35 10.66 -9.25
CA GLU A 33 8.33 9.68 -8.83
C GLU A 33 8.51 9.27 -7.38
N LEU A 34 9.75 9.10 -6.91
CA LEU A 34 10.02 8.83 -5.50
C LEU A 34 9.49 9.96 -4.59
N LYS A 35 9.64 11.23 -5.00
CA LYS A 35 9.02 12.34 -4.27
C LYS A 35 7.49 12.25 -4.22
N LYS A 36 6.85 11.78 -5.30
CA LYS A 36 5.40 11.55 -5.31
C LYS A 36 5.00 10.39 -4.41
N PHE A 37 5.78 9.31 -4.42
CA PHE A 37 5.59 8.15 -3.55
C PHE A 37 5.61 8.57 -2.07
N ILE A 38 6.60 9.37 -1.68
CA ILE A 38 6.73 9.90 -0.32
C ILE A 38 5.60 10.89 0.02
N ALA A 39 5.16 11.68 -0.94
CA ALA A 39 4.14 12.70 -0.71
C ALA A 39 2.72 12.15 -0.52
N PHE A 40 2.42 10.97 -1.06
CA PHE A 40 1.06 10.43 -1.09
C PHE A 40 0.37 10.34 0.29
N PRO A 41 0.97 9.81 1.37
CA PRO A 41 0.30 9.74 2.67
C PRO A 41 -0.01 11.13 3.26
N TYR A 42 0.75 12.16 2.94
CA TYR A 42 0.44 13.52 3.39
C TYR A 42 -0.87 14.03 2.79
N ASP A 43 -1.18 13.63 1.56
CA ASP A 43 -2.43 13.97 0.90
C ASP A 43 -3.57 13.06 1.39
N LEU A 44 -3.31 11.76 1.56
CA LEU A 44 -4.28 10.78 2.04
C LEU A 44 -4.78 11.11 3.45
N TYR A 45 -3.89 11.46 4.35
CA TYR A 45 -4.21 11.71 5.76
C TYR A 45 -4.33 13.18 6.13
N LYS A 46 -4.34 14.11 5.17
CA LYS A 46 -4.31 15.57 5.41
C LYS A 46 -5.37 16.09 6.36
N SER A 47 -6.53 15.44 6.42
CA SER A 47 -7.65 15.82 7.26
C SER A 47 -7.70 15.06 8.60
N ASN A 48 -6.74 14.18 8.83
CA ASN A 48 -6.66 13.37 10.03
C ASN A 48 -5.73 14.03 11.05
N LYS A 49 -6.28 14.39 12.21
CA LYS A 49 -5.53 15.09 13.27
C LYS A 49 -4.58 14.19 14.07
N TYR A 50 -4.71 12.89 13.93
CA TYR A 50 -3.90 11.91 14.66
C TYR A 50 -2.71 11.41 13.85
N PHE A 51 -2.71 11.63 12.55
CA PHE A 51 -1.59 11.30 11.70
C PHE A 51 -0.44 12.29 11.87
N ILE A 52 0.69 11.79 12.29
CA ILE A 52 1.96 12.56 12.31
C ILE A 52 2.77 12.17 11.08
N PRO A 53 2.90 13.07 10.10
CA PRO A 53 3.63 12.75 8.88
C PRO A 53 5.13 12.58 9.18
N PRO A 54 5.78 11.53 8.65
CA PRO A 54 7.22 11.38 8.75
C PRO A 54 7.94 12.54 8.05
N LEU A 55 9.18 12.82 8.43
CA LEU A 55 9.95 13.90 7.79
C LEU A 55 10.31 13.50 6.35
N ARG A 56 9.90 14.31 5.38
CA ARG A 56 10.16 14.03 3.94
C ARG A 56 11.64 13.85 3.61
N PHE A 57 12.50 14.53 4.33
CA PHE A 57 13.94 14.43 4.14
C PHE A 57 14.47 13.06 4.58
N ASP A 58 13.97 12.52 5.69
CA ASP A 58 14.38 11.21 6.19
C ASP A 58 13.81 10.10 5.31
N GLU A 59 12.54 10.20 4.90
CA GLU A 59 11.94 9.29 3.93
C GLU A 59 12.73 9.25 2.61
N MET A 60 13.16 10.42 2.13
CA MET A 60 14.00 10.50 0.93
C MET A 60 15.35 9.79 1.09
N LYS A 61 15.97 9.85 2.27
CA LYS A 61 17.22 9.13 2.54
C LYS A 61 16.99 7.63 2.67
N THR A 62 15.93 7.25 3.40
CA THR A 62 15.59 5.85 3.64
C THR A 62 15.28 5.11 2.33
N LEU A 63 14.58 5.76 1.40
CA LEU A 63 14.15 5.15 0.16
C LEU A 63 15.11 5.37 -1.03
N ASP A 64 16.15 6.20 -0.88
CA ASP A 64 17.14 6.41 -1.94
C ASP A 64 18.21 5.31 -1.93
N LYS A 65 18.20 4.49 -2.99
CA LYS A 65 19.15 3.38 -3.18
C LYS A 65 20.63 3.76 -3.16
N LYS A 66 20.94 5.05 -3.33
CA LYS A 66 22.31 5.55 -3.33
C LYS A 66 22.79 6.01 -1.95
N ILE A 67 21.87 6.16 -1.01
CA ILE A 67 22.15 6.77 0.29
C ILE A 67 21.99 5.76 1.42
N ASN A 68 20.91 4.96 1.39
CA ASN A 68 20.61 4.04 2.49
C ASN A 68 21.49 2.78 2.41
N PRO A 69 22.33 2.50 3.43
CA PRO A 69 23.20 1.32 3.47
C PRO A 69 22.41 -0.02 3.53
N ALA A 70 21.11 0.00 3.84
CA ALA A 70 20.27 -1.20 3.75
C ALA A 70 20.28 -1.81 2.34
N PHE A 71 20.54 -1.02 1.30
CA PHE A 71 20.64 -1.52 -0.07
C PHE A 71 21.89 -2.36 -0.36
N ASP A 72 22.84 -2.44 0.56
CA ASP A 72 23.96 -3.39 0.46
C ASP A 72 23.48 -4.86 0.60
N PHE A 73 22.30 -5.05 1.22
CA PHE A 73 21.72 -6.37 1.46
C PHE A 73 20.22 -6.46 1.23
N CYS A 74 19.58 -5.37 0.78
CA CYS A 74 18.18 -5.35 0.42
C CYS A 74 17.99 -4.99 -1.04
N GLU A 75 17.07 -5.70 -1.70
CA GLU A 75 16.49 -5.29 -2.97
C GLU A 75 15.11 -4.70 -2.73
N SER A 76 14.76 -3.62 -3.40
CA SER A 76 13.40 -3.08 -3.32
C SER A 76 12.90 -2.53 -4.64
N LYS A 77 11.58 -2.54 -4.77
CA LYS A 77 10.82 -1.81 -5.78
C LYS A 77 9.69 -1.05 -5.12
N TYR A 78 9.30 0.05 -5.73
CA TYR A 78 8.22 0.93 -5.28
C TYR A 78 7.21 1.09 -6.39
N TRP A 79 5.92 1.11 -6.06
CA TRP A 79 4.85 1.29 -7.04
C TRP A 79 3.84 2.31 -6.58
N LEU A 80 3.28 3.02 -7.56
CA LEU A 80 2.18 3.95 -7.41
C LEU A 80 0.99 3.45 -8.23
N VAL A 81 -0.18 3.49 -7.64
CA VAL A 81 -1.45 3.28 -8.35
C VAL A 81 -2.08 4.63 -8.62
N TYR A 82 -2.45 4.85 -9.86
CA TYR A 82 -3.16 6.04 -10.30
C TYR A 82 -4.60 5.68 -10.69
N ARG A 83 -5.53 6.56 -10.33
CA ARG A 83 -6.86 6.65 -10.93
C ARG A 83 -6.85 7.89 -11.78
N ASP A 84 -6.83 7.69 -13.12
CA ASP A 84 -6.55 8.73 -14.10
C ASP A 84 -5.18 9.41 -13.84
N LYS A 85 -5.18 10.64 -13.35
CA LYS A 85 -3.95 11.39 -13.06
C LYS A 85 -3.65 11.52 -11.56
N ARG A 86 -4.52 11.02 -10.69
CA ARG A 86 -4.41 11.14 -9.23
C ARG A 86 -3.86 9.84 -8.65
N ILE A 87 -2.88 9.95 -7.77
CA ILE A 87 -2.38 8.81 -7.00
C ILE A 87 -3.45 8.40 -6.00
N VAL A 88 -3.72 7.09 -5.92
CA VAL A 88 -4.72 6.49 -5.04
C VAL A 88 -4.16 5.36 -4.18
N GLY A 89 -2.90 5.00 -4.41
CA GLY A 89 -2.21 4.01 -3.59
C GLY A 89 -0.72 3.94 -3.87
N ARG A 90 0.02 3.45 -2.90
CA ARG A 90 1.46 3.17 -2.98
C ARG A 90 1.81 1.89 -2.23
N VAL A 91 2.89 1.22 -2.62
CA VAL A 91 3.48 0.10 -1.89
C VAL A 91 4.95 -0.05 -2.24
N ALA A 92 5.74 -0.48 -1.26
CA ALA A 92 7.11 -0.96 -1.45
C ALA A 92 7.14 -2.48 -1.31
N GLY A 93 7.86 -3.15 -2.22
CA GLY A 93 8.29 -4.54 -2.06
C GLY A 93 9.77 -4.56 -1.69
N ILE A 94 10.14 -5.42 -0.73
CA ILE A 94 11.50 -5.48 -0.17
C ILE A 94 11.90 -6.95 -0.02
N ILE A 95 13.14 -7.27 -0.36
CA ILE A 95 13.77 -8.54 -0.06
C ILE A 95 15.04 -8.25 0.72
N ASN A 96 15.12 -8.74 1.95
CA ASN A 96 16.30 -8.64 2.81
C ASN A 96 17.09 -9.96 2.74
N SER A 97 18.19 -9.96 1.98
CA SER A 97 19.00 -11.17 1.77
C SER A 97 19.66 -11.67 3.04
N LYS A 98 20.16 -10.77 3.91
CA LYS A 98 20.76 -11.14 5.20
C LYS A 98 19.76 -11.82 6.13
N PHE A 99 18.52 -11.30 6.17
CA PHE A 99 17.45 -11.93 6.95
C PHE A 99 17.15 -13.34 6.40
N ASN A 100 16.97 -13.45 5.08
CA ASN A 100 16.66 -14.72 4.43
C ASN A 100 17.78 -15.75 4.64
N GLU A 101 19.02 -15.35 4.52
CA GLU A 101 20.18 -16.21 4.78
C GLU A 101 20.24 -16.65 6.24
N LYS A 102 20.16 -15.70 7.18
CA LYS A 102 20.23 -15.95 8.63
C LYS A 102 19.17 -16.94 9.10
N PHE A 103 17.95 -16.82 8.60
CA PHE A 103 16.80 -17.62 9.05
C PHE A 103 16.44 -18.75 8.08
N ASN A 104 17.24 -18.98 7.03
CA ASN A 104 17.00 -19.95 5.98
C ASN A 104 15.59 -19.82 5.37
N LYS A 105 15.19 -18.59 5.09
CA LYS A 105 13.87 -18.25 4.53
C LYS A 105 13.98 -17.81 3.06
N LYS A 106 12.87 -17.84 2.36
CA LYS A 106 12.65 -17.21 1.05
C LYS A 106 11.45 -16.27 1.18
N GLU A 107 11.65 -15.18 1.89
CA GLU A 107 10.62 -14.25 2.29
C GLU A 107 10.85 -12.87 1.65
N ALA A 108 9.80 -12.32 1.05
CA ALA A 108 9.72 -10.91 0.72
C ALA A 108 8.94 -10.16 1.81
N ARG A 109 9.06 -8.84 1.78
CA ARG A 109 8.29 -7.94 2.64
C ARG A 109 7.52 -6.95 1.78
N PHE A 110 6.39 -6.47 2.29
CA PHE A 110 5.76 -5.25 1.79
C PHE A 110 5.77 -4.20 2.89
N GLY A 111 5.97 -2.95 2.51
CA GLY A 111 5.96 -1.80 3.43
C GLY A 111 5.56 -0.53 2.71
N TRP A 112 5.57 0.60 3.40
CA TRP A 112 5.10 1.89 2.84
C TRP A 112 3.80 1.74 2.04
N ILE A 113 2.88 0.92 2.58
CA ILE A 113 1.61 0.66 1.94
C ILE A 113 0.57 1.66 2.42
N ASP A 114 0.07 2.45 1.49
CA ASP A 114 -1.03 3.38 1.71
C ASP A 114 -1.97 3.37 0.51
N PHE A 115 -3.27 3.41 0.77
CA PHE A 115 -4.28 3.39 -0.29
C PHE A 115 -5.61 3.97 0.16
N GLU A 116 -6.40 4.46 -0.80
CA GLU A 116 -7.79 4.85 -0.57
C GLU A 116 -8.66 3.62 -0.34
N ASP A 117 -9.78 3.78 0.37
CA ASP A 117 -10.74 2.70 0.65
C ASP A 117 -11.41 2.22 -0.64
N ASP A 118 -10.66 1.45 -1.42
CA ASP A 118 -11.11 0.81 -2.67
C ASP A 118 -10.40 -0.55 -2.82
N SER A 119 -11.18 -1.63 -2.81
CA SER A 119 -10.68 -3.00 -2.93
C SER A 119 -9.93 -3.26 -4.24
N LYS A 120 -10.23 -2.55 -5.32
CA LYS A 120 -9.50 -2.67 -6.59
C LYS A 120 -8.09 -2.08 -6.47
N VAL A 121 -7.93 -1.00 -5.70
CA VAL A 121 -6.63 -0.36 -5.46
C VAL A 121 -5.78 -1.26 -4.58
N SER A 122 -6.29 -1.71 -3.43
CA SER A 122 -5.55 -2.58 -2.52
C SER A 122 -5.18 -3.91 -3.17
N SER A 123 -6.11 -4.56 -3.89
CA SER A 123 -5.82 -5.80 -4.63
C SER A 123 -4.75 -5.60 -5.70
N LEU A 124 -4.74 -4.47 -6.41
CA LEU A 124 -3.71 -4.17 -7.40
C LEU A 124 -2.32 -4.03 -6.74
N LEU A 125 -2.24 -3.39 -5.58
CA LEU A 125 -0.99 -3.23 -4.81
C LEU A 125 -0.47 -4.58 -4.33
N PHE A 126 -1.30 -5.38 -3.65
CA PHE A 126 -0.90 -6.68 -3.13
C PHE A 126 -0.49 -7.65 -4.25
N ASN A 127 -1.31 -7.78 -5.29
CA ASN A 127 -0.98 -8.61 -6.46
C ASN A 127 0.36 -8.22 -7.09
N THR A 128 0.66 -6.91 -7.12
CA THR A 128 1.91 -6.41 -7.69
C THR A 128 3.13 -6.85 -6.89
N VAL A 129 3.08 -6.71 -5.57
CA VAL A 129 4.19 -7.11 -4.70
C VAL A 129 4.34 -8.62 -4.68
N GLU A 130 3.24 -9.37 -4.60
CA GLU A 130 3.27 -10.84 -4.63
C GLU A 130 3.86 -11.36 -5.94
N LYS A 131 3.42 -10.82 -7.08
CA LYS A 131 3.98 -11.19 -8.38
C LYS A 131 5.49 -10.95 -8.43
N TRP A 132 5.94 -9.77 -8.01
CA TRP A 132 7.36 -9.46 -7.95
C TRP A 132 8.11 -10.41 -7.00
N ALA A 133 7.57 -10.72 -5.83
CA ALA A 133 8.17 -11.65 -4.88
C ALA A 133 8.31 -13.07 -5.49
N ILE A 134 7.28 -13.54 -6.18
CA ILE A 134 7.30 -14.84 -6.89
C ILE A 134 8.37 -14.83 -7.99
N GLU A 135 8.45 -13.78 -8.81
CA GLU A 135 9.47 -13.60 -9.86
C GLU A 135 10.90 -13.63 -9.30
N LYS A 136 11.06 -13.19 -8.04
CA LYS A 136 12.33 -13.23 -7.29
C LYS A 136 12.57 -14.57 -6.57
N GLY A 137 11.67 -15.53 -6.71
CA GLY A 137 11.80 -16.86 -6.11
C GLY A 137 11.48 -16.91 -4.62
N MET A 138 10.79 -15.90 -4.09
CA MET A 138 10.30 -15.90 -2.72
C MET A 138 9.09 -16.83 -2.58
N LYS A 139 8.91 -17.40 -1.38
CA LYS A 139 7.85 -18.37 -1.07
C LYS A 139 6.81 -17.83 -0.09
N SER A 140 7.13 -16.75 0.59
CA SER A 140 6.25 -16.05 1.53
C SER A 140 6.45 -14.56 1.42
N ILE A 141 5.45 -13.82 1.89
CA ILE A 141 5.50 -12.38 2.00
C ILE A 141 4.97 -11.96 3.37
N HIS A 142 5.64 -11.02 3.99
CA HIS A 142 5.35 -10.53 5.34
C HIS A 142 5.29 -9.00 5.34
N GLY A 143 4.44 -8.40 6.16
CA GLY A 143 4.33 -6.95 6.26
C GLY A 143 3.04 -6.48 6.93
N PRO A 144 2.93 -5.17 7.09
CA PRO A 144 3.88 -4.12 6.65
C PRO A 144 5.20 -4.12 7.42
N LEU A 145 6.32 -4.13 6.71
CA LEU A 145 7.68 -4.10 7.28
C LEU A 145 8.62 -3.27 6.40
N GLY A 146 9.58 -2.59 7.01
CA GLY A 146 10.64 -1.87 6.33
C GLY A 146 11.85 -2.73 5.93
N PHE A 147 12.96 -2.08 5.65
CA PHE A 147 14.25 -2.75 5.36
C PHE A 147 14.79 -3.46 6.59
N THR A 148 14.63 -2.80 7.75
CA THR A 148 15.07 -3.27 9.07
C THR A 148 13.97 -3.03 10.09
N ASP A 149 14.16 -3.51 11.31
CA ASP A 149 13.33 -3.29 12.48
C ASP A 149 13.39 -1.86 13.05
N MET A 150 14.21 -1.00 12.44
CA MET A 150 14.26 0.43 12.77
C MET A 150 13.33 1.27 11.89
N ASP A 151 12.78 0.69 10.84
CA ASP A 151 11.78 1.34 10.00
C ASP A 151 10.38 1.12 10.59
N GLY A 152 9.41 1.91 10.13
CA GLY A 152 8.02 1.72 10.53
C GLY A 152 7.50 0.34 10.13
N GLU A 153 6.88 -0.35 11.07
CA GLU A 153 6.36 -1.71 10.88
C GLU A 153 4.99 -1.92 11.51
N GLY A 154 4.29 -2.93 11.04
CA GLY A 154 2.97 -3.27 11.51
C GLY A 154 1.84 -2.44 10.90
N MET A 155 0.67 -2.61 11.44
CA MET A 155 -0.56 -1.95 11.06
C MET A 155 -1.35 -1.60 12.32
N LEU A 156 -1.79 -0.35 12.42
CA LEU A 156 -2.64 0.08 13.53
C LEU A 156 -3.98 -0.67 13.47
N ILE A 157 -4.36 -1.32 14.57
CA ILE A 157 -5.62 -2.06 14.72
C ILE A 157 -6.49 -1.52 15.84
N GLU A 158 -5.90 -0.78 16.76
CA GLU A 158 -6.56 -0.10 17.89
C GLU A 158 -5.88 1.25 18.13
N GLY A 159 -6.56 2.20 18.79
CA GLY A 159 -5.99 3.51 19.10
C GLY A 159 -6.02 4.52 17.93
N TYR A 160 -6.96 4.39 17.00
CA TYR A 160 -7.10 5.31 15.86
C TYR A 160 -7.33 6.77 16.23
N GLU A 161 -7.73 7.03 17.47
CA GLU A 161 -7.95 8.37 18.02
C GLU A 161 -6.78 8.85 18.90
N GLU A 162 -5.67 8.13 18.88
CA GLU A 162 -4.44 8.50 19.55
C GLU A 162 -3.44 9.08 18.55
N VAL A 163 -2.65 10.04 19.01
CA VAL A 163 -1.57 10.60 18.18
C VAL A 163 -0.46 9.56 18.07
N SER A 164 -0.11 9.19 16.84
CA SER A 164 0.97 8.23 16.61
C SER A 164 2.30 8.73 17.16
N THR A 165 3.11 7.81 17.66
CA THR A 165 4.48 8.09 18.11
C THR A 165 5.47 8.01 16.95
N LEU A 166 6.75 8.24 17.21
CA LEU A 166 7.79 8.10 16.20
C LEU A 166 7.94 6.65 15.70
N GLY A 167 7.60 5.66 16.56
CA GLY A 167 7.73 4.23 16.26
C GLY A 167 6.47 3.60 15.66
N SER A 168 5.31 4.24 15.80
CA SER A 168 4.05 3.69 15.34
C SER A 168 3.63 4.19 13.96
N ILE A 169 3.04 3.29 13.18
CA ILE A 169 2.44 3.63 11.89
C ILE A 169 0.98 4.03 12.12
N TYR A 170 0.52 5.09 11.46
CA TYR A 170 -0.89 5.41 11.36
C TYR A 170 -1.48 4.87 10.05
N ASN A 171 -2.63 4.25 10.13
CA ASN A 171 -3.46 3.88 8.99
C ASN A 171 -4.95 3.97 9.34
N TYR A 172 -5.81 4.06 8.34
CA TYR A 172 -7.26 4.03 8.56
C TYR A 172 -7.77 2.62 8.91
N PRO A 173 -8.92 2.52 9.64
CA PRO A 173 -9.49 1.23 10.07
C PRO A 173 -9.75 0.23 8.95
N TYR A 174 -10.06 0.69 7.73
CA TYR A 174 -10.35 -0.18 6.59
C TYR A 174 -9.16 -1.03 6.12
N TYR A 175 -7.93 -0.67 6.48
CA TYR A 175 -6.73 -1.41 6.08
C TYR A 175 -6.79 -2.87 6.49
N ARG A 176 -7.17 -3.14 7.75
CA ARG A 176 -7.32 -4.49 8.27
C ARG A 176 -8.25 -5.33 7.40
N THR A 177 -9.42 -4.80 7.08
CA THR A 177 -10.42 -5.49 6.26
C THR A 177 -9.87 -5.82 4.87
N HIS A 178 -9.14 -4.89 4.23
CA HIS A 178 -8.54 -5.12 2.92
C HIS A 178 -7.46 -6.19 2.96
N ILE A 179 -6.58 -6.17 3.98
CA ILE A 179 -5.48 -7.11 4.13
C ILE A 179 -6.01 -8.52 4.41
N GLU A 180 -6.96 -8.66 5.35
CA GLU A 180 -7.59 -9.94 5.68
C GLU A 180 -8.40 -10.51 4.49
N ASN A 181 -9.17 -9.67 3.78
CA ASN A 181 -9.92 -10.08 2.59
C ASN A 181 -9.01 -10.51 1.43
N PHE A 182 -7.79 -10.01 1.36
CA PHE A 182 -6.80 -10.45 0.38
C PHE A 182 -6.16 -11.80 0.73
N GLY A 183 -6.36 -12.28 1.95
CA GLY A 183 -5.91 -13.60 2.42
C GLY A 183 -4.72 -13.59 3.36
N TYR A 184 -4.24 -12.41 3.77
CA TYR A 184 -3.20 -12.31 4.80
C TYR A 184 -3.77 -12.68 6.18
N GLN A 185 -2.92 -13.28 7.00
CA GLN A 185 -3.23 -13.64 8.37
C GLN A 185 -2.34 -12.84 9.33
N LYS A 186 -2.88 -12.56 10.50
CA LYS A 186 -2.11 -11.90 11.56
C LYS A 186 -0.97 -12.80 12.03
N ASP A 187 0.21 -12.21 12.16
CA ASP A 187 1.41 -12.90 12.68
C ASP A 187 1.61 -12.56 14.16
N ILE A 188 1.79 -11.28 14.49
CA ILE A 188 2.09 -10.83 15.86
C ILE A 188 1.34 -9.53 16.18
N ASP A 189 1.10 -9.30 17.47
CA ASP A 189 0.63 -8.02 17.99
C ASP A 189 1.78 -7.26 18.65
N TRP A 190 1.83 -5.94 18.38
CA TRP A 190 2.67 -4.98 19.07
C TRP A 190 1.79 -4.10 19.96
N ILE A 191 2.24 -3.84 21.18
CA ILE A 191 1.50 -3.00 22.12
C ILE A 191 2.38 -1.81 22.50
N GLU A 192 1.85 -0.61 22.30
CA GLU A 192 2.45 0.61 22.83
C GLU A 192 1.85 0.98 24.19
N PHE A 193 2.71 1.37 25.10
CA PHE A 193 2.30 1.85 26.42
C PHE A 193 2.71 3.30 26.61
N ARG A 194 1.78 4.13 27.04
CA ARG A 194 2.10 5.47 27.52
C ARG A 194 2.40 5.40 29.01
N VAL A 195 3.63 5.75 29.38
CA VAL A 195 4.04 5.85 30.78
C VAL A 195 3.97 7.34 31.18
N ASN A 196 3.20 7.60 32.29
CA ASN A 196 3.06 8.95 32.86
C ASN A 196 4.09 9.16 33.97
#